data_32543d36cd43196ed0b3983a6e6db367
#
_entry.id   32543d36cd43196ed0b3983a6e6db367
#
_cell.length_a   1.000
_cell.length_b   1.000
_cell.length_c   1.000
_cell.angle_alpha   90.00
_cell.angle_beta   90.00
_cell.angle_gamma   90.00
#
_symmetry.space_group_name_H-M   'P 1'
#
loop_
_entity.id
_entity.type
_entity.pdbx_description
1 polymer ?
#
loop_
_entity_poly.entity_id
_entity_poly.type
_entity_poly.pdbx_seq_one_letter_code
_entity_poly.pdbx_strand_id
1 'polypeptide(L)'
;MSNETNIVTKETSLDNMDVELKSVIIDDEVYYQISNNDVMRPFFMSIVSDSNHWMFISSNGGLTAGRKNSEYALFPYYTDDKITESADITGNKSIFKVSKDNQEFMWEPLAVRSLGSYSTTQNLYKNKYGNKIIFEEINHDLELIFRYQWSSSNTFGFIKKSKLINTSDSAVKVSLLDGIQNIMPASIGSDEQNQSSNLVDAYKRNELEEKTGLGIFALSAILVDKAEASEALKANVVWSLGLDNPKYLLSSLQLNDFRLGKSINQEIDVKAEKGAYFLNSEIILE
;
A
#
# COMPACT_ATOMS: atom_id res chain seq x y z
N MET A 1 -3.43 -46.97 4.46
CA MET A 1 -4.02 -46.36 3.26
C MET A 1 -3.82 -44.87 3.41
N SER A 2 -2.82 -44.34 2.72
CA SER A 2 -2.48 -42.88 2.73
C SER A 2 -3.42 -42.19 1.74
N ASN A 3 -4.24 -41.27 2.25
CA ASN A 3 -5.01 -40.40 1.40
C ASN A 3 -4.02 -39.35 0.81
N GLU A 4 -3.59 -39.57 -0.41
CA GLU A 4 -2.94 -38.50 -1.20
C GLU A 4 -4.03 -37.50 -1.60
N THR A 5 -3.94 -36.30 -1.01
CA THR A 5 -4.74 -35.16 -1.42
C THR A 5 -4.16 -34.66 -2.73
N ASN A 6 -4.83 -34.96 -3.86
CA ASN A 6 -4.46 -34.36 -5.14
C ASN A 6 -4.75 -32.87 -5.09
N ILE A 7 -3.70 -32.06 -4.93
CA ILE A 7 -3.76 -30.62 -5.15
C ILE A 7 -3.83 -30.43 -6.66
N VAL A 8 -5.01 -30.13 -7.17
CA VAL A 8 -5.18 -29.66 -8.55
C VAL A 8 -4.71 -28.21 -8.62
N THR A 9 -3.44 -28.02 -8.89
CA THR A 9 -2.94 -26.74 -9.38
C THR A 9 -3.45 -26.57 -10.81
N LYS A 10 -4.23 -25.53 -11.06
CA LYS A 10 -4.50 -25.08 -12.42
C LYS A 10 -3.14 -24.65 -12.98
N GLU A 11 -2.54 -25.44 -13.83
CA GLU A 11 -1.38 -25.01 -14.62
C GLU A 11 -1.85 -23.86 -15.53
N THR A 12 -1.73 -22.66 -15.04
CA THR A 12 -1.71 -21.48 -15.91
C THR A 12 -0.33 -21.53 -16.55
N SER A 13 -0.28 -21.81 -17.84
CA SER A 13 0.97 -21.81 -18.61
C SER A 13 1.60 -20.42 -18.50
N LEU A 14 2.59 -20.27 -17.65
CA LEU A 14 3.49 -19.11 -17.58
C LEU A 14 4.43 -19.05 -18.79
N ASP A 15 4.30 -20.01 -19.72
CA ASP A 15 5.07 -20.08 -20.95
C ASP A 15 4.60 -18.99 -21.92
N ASN A 16 5.41 -17.95 -22.10
CA ASN A 16 5.34 -16.84 -23.07
C ASN A 16 4.69 -15.53 -22.65
N MET A 17 4.76 -15.08 -21.38
CA MET A 17 4.56 -13.66 -21.08
C MET A 17 5.87 -12.91 -21.32
N ASP A 18 6.06 -12.37 -22.51
CA ASP A 18 7.21 -11.55 -22.81
C ASP A 18 7.14 -10.23 -22.04
N VAL A 19 8.25 -9.87 -21.41
CA VAL A 19 8.41 -8.53 -20.79
C VAL A 19 8.61 -7.53 -21.92
N GLU A 20 7.71 -6.56 -22.00
CA GLU A 20 7.81 -5.50 -23.00
C GLU A 20 8.11 -4.16 -22.35
N LEU A 21 8.99 -3.37 -22.98
CA LEU A 21 9.26 -1.98 -22.62
C LEU A 21 8.73 -1.07 -23.71
N LYS A 22 7.83 -0.17 -23.35
CA LYS A 22 7.28 0.82 -24.30
C LYS A 22 7.06 2.19 -23.64
N SER A 23 6.95 3.22 -24.49
CA SER A 23 6.55 4.57 -24.05
C SER A 23 5.05 4.75 -24.26
N VAL A 24 4.37 5.27 -23.22
CA VAL A 24 2.93 5.51 -23.22
C VAL A 24 2.64 6.92 -22.68
N ILE A 25 1.46 7.45 -22.98
CA ILE A 25 0.97 8.72 -22.42
C ILE A 25 -0.15 8.40 -21.44
N ILE A 26 -0.03 8.89 -20.19
CA ILE A 26 -1.03 8.77 -19.14
C ILE A 26 -1.24 10.18 -18.56
N ASP A 27 -2.48 10.68 -18.54
CA ASP A 27 -2.84 12.00 -18.03
C ASP A 27 -1.92 13.12 -18.62
N ASP A 28 -1.69 13.12 -19.95
CA ASP A 28 -0.81 14.03 -20.70
C ASP A 28 0.69 13.98 -20.35
N GLU A 29 1.12 12.99 -19.60
CA GLU A 29 2.55 12.78 -19.29
C GLU A 29 3.09 11.51 -19.96
N VAL A 30 4.37 11.56 -20.33
CA VAL A 30 5.08 10.42 -20.91
C VAL A 30 5.60 9.50 -19.82
N TYR A 31 5.26 8.21 -19.92
CA TYR A 31 5.72 7.14 -19.05
C TYR A 31 6.44 6.06 -19.84
N TYR A 32 7.41 5.42 -19.19
CA TYR A 32 7.97 4.15 -19.62
C TYR A 32 7.22 3.04 -18.91
N GLN A 33 6.62 2.13 -19.67
CA GLN A 33 5.87 0.97 -19.17
C GLN A 33 6.74 -0.27 -19.31
N ILE A 34 6.79 -1.07 -18.26
CA ILE A 34 7.23 -2.47 -18.29
C ILE A 34 5.98 -3.31 -18.12
N SER A 35 5.61 -4.07 -19.16
CA SER A 35 4.49 -5.03 -19.10
C SER A 35 4.97 -6.35 -18.52
N ASN A 36 4.09 -7.07 -17.80
CA ASN A 36 4.39 -8.35 -17.17
C ASN A 36 5.62 -8.28 -16.24
N ASN A 37 5.71 -7.20 -15.45
CA ASN A 37 6.86 -6.99 -14.57
C ASN A 37 6.94 -8.02 -13.42
N ASP A 38 5.88 -8.73 -13.12
CA ASP A 38 5.79 -9.78 -12.12
C ASP A 38 6.60 -11.04 -12.45
N VAL A 39 6.89 -11.30 -13.74
CA VAL A 39 7.79 -12.39 -14.14
C VAL A 39 9.28 -12.04 -13.99
N MET A 40 9.59 -10.76 -13.71
CA MET A 40 10.96 -10.30 -13.47
C MET A 40 11.36 -10.48 -12.00
N ARG A 41 12.68 -10.60 -11.78
CA ARG A 41 13.18 -10.43 -10.40
C ARG A 41 12.91 -9.01 -9.92
N PRO A 42 12.52 -8.82 -8.67
CA PRO A 42 12.35 -7.47 -8.12
C PRO A 42 13.61 -6.62 -8.27
N PHE A 43 13.43 -5.36 -8.61
CA PHE A 43 14.51 -4.38 -8.77
C PHE A 43 14.13 -3.06 -8.11
N PHE A 44 15.12 -2.28 -7.72
CA PHE A 44 14.95 -1.03 -6.99
C PHE A 44 14.86 0.16 -7.94
N MET A 45 14.02 1.11 -7.50
CA MET A 45 13.86 2.41 -8.15
C MET A 45 13.86 3.50 -7.09
N SER A 46 14.35 4.68 -7.45
CA SER A 46 14.18 5.90 -6.67
C SER A 46 13.12 6.78 -7.31
N ILE A 47 12.35 7.50 -6.49
CA ILE A 47 11.46 8.57 -6.94
C ILE A 47 12.15 9.89 -6.61
N VAL A 48 12.42 10.70 -7.63
CA VAL A 48 13.07 11.99 -7.45
C VAL A 48 12.06 13.04 -7.00
N SER A 49 12.54 14.03 -6.25
CA SER A 49 11.77 15.16 -5.75
C SER A 49 12.62 16.42 -5.88
N ASP A 50 12.00 17.58 -6.06
CA ASP A 50 12.61 18.90 -6.03
C ASP A 50 12.69 19.48 -4.61
N SER A 51 12.26 18.72 -3.62
CA SER A 51 12.31 19.05 -2.19
C SER A 51 13.10 18.01 -1.40
N ASN A 52 13.04 18.02 -0.10
CA ASN A 52 13.78 17.10 0.76
C ASN A 52 13.10 15.73 0.98
N HIS A 53 12.20 15.32 0.08
CA HIS A 53 11.62 13.99 0.10
C HIS A 53 12.53 12.98 -0.60
N TRP A 54 12.61 11.77 -0.07
CA TRP A 54 13.29 10.64 -0.70
C TRP A 54 12.39 9.41 -0.61
N MET A 55 12.39 8.58 -1.65
CA MET A 55 11.69 7.31 -1.69
C MET A 55 12.49 6.33 -2.54
N PHE A 56 12.71 5.14 -1.96
CA PHE A 56 13.20 3.98 -2.67
C PHE A 56 12.09 2.94 -2.66
N ILE A 57 11.79 2.39 -3.82
CA ILE A 57 10.69 1.45 -4.01
C ILE A 57 11.13 0.29 -4.89
N SER A 58 10.81 -0.91 -4.46
CA SER A 58 11.01 -2.13 -5.25
C SER A 58 9.88 -2.29 -6.27
N SER A 59 10.18 -2.94 -7.39
CA SER A 59 9.19 -3.24 -8.44
C SER A 59 8.03 -4.12 -7.99
N ASN A 60 8.12 -4.75 -6.81
CA ASN A 60 7.02 -5.47 -6.16
C ASN A 60 6.21 -4.61 -5.17
N GLY A 61 6.50 -3.29 -5.08
CA GLY A 61 5.76 -2.34 -4.23
C GLY A 61 6.32 -2.14 -2.83
N GLY A 62 7.30 -2.94 -2.38
CA GLY A 62 8.01 -2.69 -1.11
C GLY A 62 8.76 -1.37 -1.16
N LEU A 63 8.69 -0.58 -0.10
CA LEU A 63 9.26 0.76 -0.11
C LEU A 63 9.83 1.20 1.23
N THR A 64 10.73 2.18 1.16
CA THR A 64 11.11 3.07 2.24
C THR A 64 11.05 4.50 1.76
N ALA A 65 10.61 5.41 2.59
CA ALA A 65 10.48 6.82 2.23
C ALA A 65 10.57 7.71 3.46
N GLY A 66 10.99 8.94 3.25
CA GLY A 66 11.09 9.91 4.33
C GLY A 66 11.50 11.29 3.84
N ARG A 67 11.89 12.14 4.77
CA ARG A 67 12.37 13.50 4.50
C ARG A 67 13.78 13.70 5.02
N LYS A 68 14.56 14.54 4.37
CA LYS A 68 15.96 14.88 4.70
C LYS A 68 16.89 13.67 4.66
N ASN A 69 16.80 12.78 5.63
CA ASN A 69 17.64 11.60 5.79
C ASN A 69 16.86 10.46 6.50
N SER A 70 17.52 9.35 6.79
CA SER A 70 16.95 8.15 7.42
C SER A 70 16.32 8.38 8.81
N GLU A 71 16.74 9.44 9.52
CA GLU A 71 16.21 9.80 10.86
C GLU A 71 14.75 10.34 10.81
N TYR A 72 14.28 10.68 9.61
CA TYR A 72 12.92 11.20 9.37
C TYR A 72 12.16 10.30 8.39
N ALA A 73 12.28 8.99 8.60
CA ALA A 73 11.57 8.00 7.79
C ALA A 73 10.07 8.00 8.10
N LEU A 74 9.26 7.93 7.06
CA LEU A 74 7.81 7.71 7.12
C LEU A 74 7.45 6.22 7.06
N PHE A 75 8.24 5.45 6.33
CA PHE A 75 8.21 3.99 6.29
C PHE A 75 9.57 3.46 6.74
N PRO A 76 9.65 2.25 7.34
CA PRO A 76 10.90 1.76 7.92
C PRO A 76 12.09 1.83 6.96
N TYR A 77 13.22 2.30 7.45
CA TYR A 77 14.47 2.39 6.70
C TYR A 77 15.26 1.10 6.85
N TYR A 78 15.27 0.29 5.80
CA TYR A 78 15.90 -1.03 5.77
C TYR A 78 16.86 -1.17 4.58
N THR A 79 17.60 -2.27 4.56
CA THR A 79 18.38 -2.72 3.41
C THR A 79 17.45 -3.14 2.25
N ASP A 80 17.97 -3.14 1.03
CA ASP A 80 17.22 -3.40 -0.21
C ASP A 80 16.46 -4.73 -0.19
N ASP A 81 17.09 -5.79 0.32
CA ASP A 81 16.49 -7.10 0.48
C ASP A 81 15.27 -7.06 1.43
N LYS A 82 15.43 -6.44 2.60
CA LYS A 82 14.33 -6.30 3.57
C LYS A 82 13.19 -5.42 3.05
N ILE A 83 13.49 -4.37 2.27
CA ILE A 83 12.46 -3.55 1.64
C ILE A 83 11.67 -4.39 0.64
N THR A 84 12.33 -5.18 -0.19
CA THR A 84 11.69 -6.08 -1.15
C THR A 84 10.84 -7.15 -0.45
N GLU A 85 11.34 -7.77 0.61
CA GLU A 85 10.63 -8.78 1.40
C GLU A 85 9.43 -8.20 2.16
N SER A 86 9.45 -6.91 2.47
CA SER A 86 8.39 -6.24 3.23
C SER A 86 7.20 -5.74 2.39
N ALA A 87 7.16 -6.01 1.09
CA ALA A 87 6.14 -5.49 0.17
C ALA A 87 4.70 -5.78 0.61
N ASP A 88 4.45 -6.93 1.24
CA ASP A 88 3.10 -7.31 1.70
C ASP A 88 2.67 -6.61 3.00
N ILE A 89 3.60 -6.01 3.73
CA ILE A 89 3.37 -5.42 5.06
C ILE A 89 3.77 -3.94 5.16
N THR A 90 4.29 -3.32 4.09
CA THR A 90 4.74 -1.93 4.09
C THR A 90 4.31 -1.23 2.81
N GLY A 91 3.80 -0.01 2.92
CA GLY A 91 3.34 0.79 1.78
C GLY A 91 1.92 0.48 1.37
N ASN A 92 1.67 0.35 0.07
CA ASN A 92 0.31 0.09 -0.44
C ASN A 92 -0.26 -1.24 0.03
N LYS A 93 -1.56 -1.21 0.38
CA LYS A 93 -2.38 -2.41 0.54
C LYS A 93 -3.80 -2.08 0.11
N SER A 94 -4.35 -2.91 -0.79
CA SER A 94 -5.72 -2.75 -1.29
C SER A 94 -6.38 -4.11 -1.35
N ILE A 95 -7.62 -4.20 -0.88
CA ILE A 95 -8.42 -5.43 -0.87
C ILE A 95 -9.82 -5.05 -1.35
N PHE A 96 -10.34 -5.77 -2.32
CA PHE A 96 -11.65 -5.53 -2.92
C PHE A 96 -12.53 -6.75 -2.77
N LYS A 97 -13.74 -6.57 -2.24
CA LYS A 97 -14.81 -7.53 -2.33
C LYS A 97 -15.73 -7.09 -3.47
N VAL A 98 -15.71 -7.83 -4.56
CA VAL A 98 -16.39 -7.52 -5.82
C VAL A 98 -17.65 -8.35 -5.92
N SER A 99 -18.80 -7.71 -6.11
CA SER A 99 -20.08 -8.38 -6.35
C SER A 99 -20.34 -8.40 -7.86
N LYS A 100 -20.29 -9.58 -8.48
CA LYS A 100 -20.52 -9.80 -9.90
C LYS A 100 -21.37 -11.07 -10.08
N ASP A 101 -22.40 -11.03 -10.91
CA ASP A 101 -23.26 -12.17 -11.24
C ASP A 101 -23.86 -12.91 -10.02
N ASN A 102 -24.30 -12.15 -9.01
CA ASN A 102 -24.80 -12.66 -7.72
C ASN A 102 -23.78 -13.50 -6.92
N GLN A 103 -22.50 -13.36 -7.20
CA GLN A 103 -21.41 -13.94 -6.46
C GLN A 103 -20.49 -12.87 -5.89
N GLU A 104 -19.81 -13.19 -4.81
CA GLU A 104 -18.79 -12.32 -4.19
C GLU A 104 -17.40 -12.89 -4.43
N PHE A 105 -16.51 -12.03 -4.90
CA PHE A 105 -15.13 -12.36 -5.20
C PHE A 105 -14.20 -11.49 -4.34
N MET A 106 -13.18 -12.10 -3.75
CA MET A 106 -12.17 -11.37 -3.01
C MET A 106 -10.94 -11.18 -3.90
N TRP A 107 -10.57 -9.92 -4.18
CA TRP A 107 -9.40 -9.58 -4.98
C TRP A 107 -8.47 -8.66 -4.19
N GLU A 108 -7.23 -9.09 -4.05
CA GLU A 108 -6.16 -8.32 -3.43
C GLU A 108 -5.06 -8.10 -4.49
N PRO A 109 -5.15 -7.00 -5.27
CA PRO A 109 -4.25 -6.77 -6.39
C PRO A 109 -2.79 -6.62 -5.93
N LEU A 110 -1.87 -7.08 -6.77
CA LEU A 110 -0.42 -7.01 -6.57
C LEU A 110 0.08 -7.77 -5.33
N ALA A 111 -0.76 -8.58 -4.70
CA ALA A 111 -0.40 -9.38 -3.54
C ALA A 111 0.06 -10.78 -3.93
N VAL A 112 1.17 -11.24 -3.36
CA VAL A 112 1.71 -12.60 -3.60
C VAL A 112 0.66 -13.68 -3.31
N ARG A 113 -0.19 -13.47 -2.30
CA ARG A 113 -1.25 -14.43 -1.93
C ARG A 113 -2.35 -14.59 -2.99
N SER A 114 -2.48 -13.64 -3.91
CA SER A 114 -3.48 -13.68 -5.00
C SER A 114 -2.94 -14.32 -6.27
N LEU A 115 -1.66 -14.71 -6.29
CA LEU A 115 -1.04 -15.36 -7.45
C LEU A 115 -1.80 -16.64 -7.82
N GLY A 116 -2.18 -16.74 -9.10
CA GLY A 116 -2.90 -17.90 -9.64
C GLY A 116 -4.38 -17.98 -9.25
N SER A 117 -4.93 -17.04 -8.46
CA SER A 117 -6.37 -17.00 -8.15
C SER A 117 -7.20 -16.47 -9.31
N TYR A 118 -6.62 -15.59 -10.11
CA TYR A 118 -7.23 -14.94 -11.27
C TYR A 118 -6.25 -14.90 -12.44
N SER A 119 -6.80 -14.75 -13.64
CA SER A 119 -6.01 -14.37 -14.82
C SER A 119 -5.70 -12.89 -14.73
N THR A 120 -4.43 -12.54 -14.47
CA THR A 120 -3.99 -11.15 -14.26
C THR A 120 -2.82 -10.77 -15.13
N THR A 121 -2.67 -9.48 -15.38
CA THR A 121 -1.49 -8.86 -15.99
C THR A 121 -1.00 -7.74 -15.10
N GLN A 122 0.27 -7.73 -14.75
CA GLN A 122 0.87 -6.65 -13.96
C GLN A 122 1.75 -5.75 -14.81
N ASN A 123 1.61 -4.44 -14.63
CA ASN A 123 2.38 -3.43 -15.34
C ASN A 123 2.98 -2.43 -14.37
N LEU A 124 4.19 -1.98 -14.69
CA LEU A 124 4.90 -0.95 -13.96
C LEU A 124 5.18 0.24 -14.87
N TYR A 125 4.90 1.45 -14.38
CA TYR A 125 5.14 2.65 -15.16
C TYR A 125 5.98 3.63 -14.35
N LYS A 126 6.97 4.25 -14.98
CA LYS A 126 7.72 5.36 -14.41
C LYS A 126 7.70 6.53 -15.38
N ASN A 127 7.33 7.72 -14.91
CA ASN A 127 7.28 8.86 -15.79
C ASN A 127 8.66 9.33 -16.23
N LYS A 128 8.72 10.07 -17.34
CA LYS A 128 9.95 10.57 -17.95
C LYS A 128 10.85 11.34 -16.98
N TYR A 129 10.25 12.06 -16.02
CA TYR A 129 10.98 12.85 -15.05
C TYR A 129 11.45 12.05 -13.83
N GLY A 130 10.99 10.82 -13.66
CA GLY A 130 11.36 9.95 -12.55
C GLY A 130 10.73 10.31 -11.19
N ASN A 131 9.74 11.22 -11.16
CA ASN A 131 9.08 11.68 -9.93
C ASN A 131 7.71 11.05 -9.68
N LYS A 132 7.25 10.15 -10.57
CA LYS A 132 6.02 9.38 -10.43
C LYS A 132 6.24 7.94 -10.84
N ILE A 133 5.65 7.01 -10.09
CA ILE A 133 5.62 5.59 -10.41
C ILE A 133 4.19 5.08 -10.24
N ILE A 134 3.74 4.23 -11.17
CA ILE A 134 2.42 3.60 -11.15
C ILE A 134 2.59 2.09 -11.18
N PHE A 135 1.89 1.41 -10.31
CA PHE A 135 1.69 -0.03 -10.28
C PHE A 135 0.28 -0.32 -10.75
N GLU A 136 0.13 -1.28 -11.63
CA GLU A 136 -1.15 -1.67 -12.20
C GLU A 136 -1.30 -3.18 -12.19
N GLU A 137 -2.48 -3.65 -11.81
CA GLU A 137 -2.93 -5.01 -12.08
C GLU A 137 -4.26 -4.98 -12.83
N ILE A 138 -4.30 -5.69 -13.95
CA ILE A 138 -5.49 -5.94 -14.75
C ILE A 138 -5.99 -7.33 -14.37
N ASN A 139 -7.20 -7.41 -13.84
CA ASN A 139 -7.88 -8.68 -13.56
C ASN A 139 -8.85 -8.98 -14.69
N HIS A 140 -8.50 -9.96 -15.53
CA HIS A 140 -9.27 -10.31 -16.72
C HIS A 140 -10.57 -11.05 -16.39
N ASP A 141 -10.61 -11.80 -15.28
CA ASP A 141 -11.81 -12.56 -14.87
C ASP A 141 -12.89 -11.64 -14.29
N LEU A 142 -12.47 -10.62 -13.54
CA LEU A 142 -13.36 -9.63 -12.93
C LEU A 142 -13.62 -8.42 -13.84
N GLU A 143 -12.85 -8.27 -14.93
CA GLU A 143 -12.88 -7.11 -15.84
C GLU A 143 -12.66 -5.78 -15.11
N LEU A 144 -11.70 -5.80 -14.16
CA LEU A 144 -11.32 -4.66 -13.36
C LEU A 144 -9.84 -4.34 -13.51
N ILE A 145 -9.50 -3.06 -13.47
CA ILE A 145 -8.12 -2.60 -13.43
C ILE A 145 -7.92 -1.80 -12.13
N PHE A 146 -6.90 -2.18 -11.37
CA PHE A 146 -6.46 -1.39 -10.22
C PHE A 146 -5.10 -0.75 -10.53
N ARG A 147 -4.99 0.55 -10.25
CA ARG A 147 -3.74 1.31 -10.31
C ARG A 147 -3.51 2.05 -9.01
N TYR A 148 -2.28 2.07 -8.53
CA TYR A 148 -1.87 3.07 -7.57
C TYR A 148 -0.58 3.76 -8.01
N GLN A 149 -0.49 5.04 -7.70
CA GLN A 149 0.64 5.90 -8.03
C GLN A 149 1.26 6.45 -6.77
N TRP A 150 2.59 6.50 -6.73
CA TRP A 150 3.34 7.30 -5.79
C TRP A 150 3.93 8.53 -6.47
N SER A 151 3.87 9.64 -5.75
CA SER A 151 4.52 10.92 -6.08
C SER A 151 4.76 11.72 -4.81
N SER A 152 5.43 12.86 -4.92
CA SER A 152 5.62 13.80 -3.81
C SER A 152 5.18 15.21 -4.20
N SER A 153 4.88 16.01 -3.18
CA SER A 153 4.52 17.42 -3.29
C SER A 153 5.15 18.21 -2.16
N ASN A 154 5.59 19.43 -2.45
CA ASN A 154 6.13 20.33 -1.44
C ASN A 154 5.09 20.71 -0.37
N THR A 155 3.82 20.75 -0.75
CA THR A 155 2.71 21.12 0.13
C THR A 155 2.15 19.93 0.92
N PHE A 156 1.98 18.77 0.25
CA PHE A 156 1.23 17.64 0.80
C PHE A 156 2.11 16.45 1.20
N GLY A 157 3.42 16.53 0.98
CA GLY A 157 4.33 15.40 1.26
C GLY A 157 4.22 14.29 0.22
N PHE A 158 4.19 13.04 0.66
CA PHE A 158 3.98 11.89 -0.23
C PHE A 158 2.50 11.74 -0.57
N ILE A 159 2.23 11.46 -1.85
CA ILE A 159 0.88 11.28 -2.36
C ILE A 159 0.76 9.88 -2.95
N LYS A 160 -0.15 9.08 -2.40
CA LYS A 160 -0.64 7.86 -3.02
C LYS A 160 -1.98 8.16 -3.70
N LYS A 161 -2.08 7.90 -5.00
CA LYS A 161 -3.34 8.02 -5.76
C LYS A 161 -3.77 6.62 -6.20
N SER A 162 -4.93 6.17 -5.75
CA SER A 162 -5.53 4.89 -6.19
C SER A 162 -6.63 5.13 -7.21
N LYS A 163 -6.75 4.23 -8.19
CA LYS A 163 -7.80 4.24 -9.21
C LYS A 163 -8.26 2.81 -9.47
N LEU A 164 -9.55 2.58 -9.30
CA LEU A 164 -10.22 1.34 -9.68
C LEU A 164 -11.10 1.63 -10.91
N ILE A 165 -10.97 0.81 -11.96
CA ILE A 165 -11.63 1.01 -13.25
C ILE A 165 -12.40 -0.26 -13.57
N ASN A 166 -13.67 -0.10 -13.91
CA ASN A 166 -14.49 -1.14 -14.50
C ASN A 166 -14.30 -1.13 -16.01
N THR A 167 -14.02 -2.28 -16.61
CA THR A 167 -13.85 -2.45 -18.05
C THR A 167 -14.97 -3.29 -18.68
N SER A 168 -15.91 -3.76 -17.84
CA SER A 168 -17.11 -4.44 -18.32
C SER A 168 -18.20 -3.46 -18.75
N ASP A 169 -19.20 -3.96 -19.48
CA ASP A 169 -20.35 -3.18 -19.91
C ASP A 169 -21.46 -3.02 -18.85
N SER A 170 -21.24 -3.53 -17.64
CA SER A 170 -22.21 -3.52 -16.55
C SER A 170 -21.65 -2.89 -15.28
N ALA A 171 -22.51 -2.24 -14.51
CA ALA A 171 -22.12 -1.66 -13.24
C ALA A 171 -21.71 -2.76 -12.23
N VAL A 172 -20.63 -2.54 -11.50
CA VAL A 172 -20.06 -3.47 -10.53
C VAL A 172 -20.05 -2.86 -9.14
N LYS A 173 -20.63 -3.54 -8.15
CA LYS A 173 -20.56 -3.12 -6.74
C LYS A 173 -19.26 -3.65 -6.13
N VAL A 174 -18.51 -2.74 -5.49
CA VAL A 174 -17.25 -3.07 -4.81
C VAL A 174 -17.27 -2.54 -3.38
N SER A 175 -17.04 -3.42 -2.40
CA SER A 175 -16.63 -3.02 -1.06
C SER A 175 -15.11 -3.00 -1.02
N LEU A 176 -14.53 -1.85 -0.77
CA LEU A 176 -13.09 -1.64 -0.82
C LEU A 176 -12.48 -1.40 0.55
N LEU A 177 -11.26 -1.86 0.71
CA LEU A 177 -10.33 -1.48 1.75
C LEU A 177 -9.03 -1.06 1.05
N ASP A 178 -8.74 0.24 1.00
CA ASP A 178 -7.55 0.79 0.33
C ASP A 178 -6.78 1.70 1.26
N GLY A 179 -5.44 1.58 1.27
CA GLY A 179 -4.63 2.44 2.12
C GLY A 179 -3.15 2.14 2.07
N ILE A 180 -2.49 2.52 3.15
CA ILE A 180 -1.07 2.34 3.39
C ILE A 180 -0.84 1.76 4.78
N GLN A 181 0.24 0.99 4.92
CA GLN A 181 0.57 0.30 6.17
C GLN A 181 2.04 0.45 6.54
N ASN A 182 2.34 0.15 7.81
CA ASN A 182 3.66 0.30 8.43
C ASN A 182 4.15 1.75 8.44
N ILE A 183 3.23 2.68 8.75
CA ILE A 183 3.54 4.10 8.92
C ILE A 183 4.33 4.28 10.20
N MET A 184 5.49 4.91 10.11
CA MET A 184 6.31 5.24 11.26
C MET A 184 5.75 6.46 12.01
N PRO A 185 5.80 6.48 13.34
CA PRO A 185 5.64 7.71 14.08
C PRO A 185 6.81 8.66 13.79
N ALA A 186 6.62 9.95 14.06
CA ALA A 186 7.66 10.92 13.84
C ALA A 186 8.87 10.72 14.76
N SER A 187 10.07 11.03 14.24
CA SER A 187 11.32 11.09 15.02
C SER A 187 11.80 9.73 15.57
N ILE A 188 11.61 8.67 14.82
CA ILE A 188 12.25 7.38 15.06
C ILE A 188 13.51 7.32 14.18
N GLY A 189 14.68 7.33 14.81
CA GLY A 189 15.96 7.22 14.12
C GLY A 189 16.20 5.82 13.52
N SER A 190 17.12 5.74 12.56
CA SER A 190 17.47 4.46 11.91
C SER A 190 18.04 3.45 12.90
N ASP A 191 18.82 3.88 13.89
CA ASP A 191 19.39 3.02 14.91
C ASP A 191 18.28 2.43 15.82
N GLU A 192 17.32 3.25 16.24
CA GLU A 192 16.18 2.79 17.06
C GLU A 192 15.31 1.79 16.29
N GLN A 193 15.08 2.02 14.98
CA GLN A 193 14.35 1.08 14.13
C GLN A 193 15.05 -0.28 14.03
N ASN A 194 16.37 -0.30 13.95
CA ASN A 194 17.14 -1.54 13.77
C ASN A 194 17.43 -2.28 15.07
N GLN A 195 17.67 -1.57 16.17
CA GLN A 195 18.10 -2.16 17.44
C GLN A 195 16.94 -2.41 18.41
N SER A 196 15.86 -1.65 18.32
CA SER A 196 14.80 -1.59 19.32
C SER A 196 13.39 -1.62 18.73
N SER A 197 13.18 -2.24 17.55
CA SER A 197 11.92 -2.19 16.82
C SER A 197 10.70 -2.62 17.64
N ASN A 198 10.79 -3.71 18.40
CA ASN A 198 9.69 -4.18 19.27
C ASN A 198 9.40 -3.22 20.42
N LEU A 199 10.44 -2.59 20.97
CA LEU A 199 10.27 -1.58 22.00
C LEU A 199 9.60 -0.34 21.45
N VAL A 200 10.02 0.12 20.26
CA VAL A 200 9.37 1.21 19.54
C VAL A 200 7.90 0.90 19.27
N ASP A 201 7.58 -0.33 18.82
CA ASP A 201 6.19 -0.73 18.56
C ASP A 201 5.32 -0.63 19.82
N ALA A 202 5.85 -0.96 21.00
CA ALA A 202 5.11 -0.86 22.27
C ALA A 202 4.69 0.57 22.64
N TYR A 203 5.39 1.58 22.14
CA TYR A 203 5.09 2.99 22.39
C TYR A 203 4.33 3.69 21.25
N LYS A 204 4.05 3.00 20.15
CA LYS A 204 3.25 3.58 19.05
C LYS A 204 1.84 3.88 19.50
N ARG A 205 1.35 5.00 19.04
CA ARG A 205 -0.05 5.44 19.19
C ARG A 205 -0.54 6.00 17.87
N ASN A 206 -1.61 5.43 17.37
CA ASN A 206 -2.26 5.80 16.11
C ASN A 206 -3.66 6.33 16.45
N GLU A 207 -3.92 7.59 16.16
CA GLU A 207 -5.17 8.27 16.52
C GLU A 207 -5.88 8.80 15.28
N LEU A 208 -7.20 8.82 15.31
CA LEU A 208 -8.06 9.42 14.30
C LEU A 208 -8.70 10.69 14.82
N GLU A 209 -8.50 11.80 14.12
CA GLU A 209 -9.38 12.95 14.27
C GLU A 209 -10.63 12.72 13.42
N GLU A 210 -11.75 12.37 14.05
CA GLU A 210 -12.93 11.81 13.39
C GLU A 210 -13.64 12.79 12.44
N LYS A 211 -13.57 14.10 12.72
CA LYS A 211 -14.29 15.10 11.91
C LYS A 211 -13.69 15.31 10.53
N THR A 212 -12.39 15.19 10.45
CA THR A 212 -11.62 15.41 9.20
C THR A 212 -11.09 14.13 8.59
N GLY A 213 -11.10 13.01 9.33
CA GLY A 213 -10.48 11.76 8.93
C GLY A 213 -8.96 11.80 8.99
N LEU A 214 -8.36 12.74 9.75
CA LEU A 214 -6.91 12.85 9.88
C LEU A 214 -6.38 11.74 10.79
N GLY A 215 -5.52 10.88 10.24
CA GLY A 215 -4.73 9.90 11.00
C GLY A 215 -3.46 10.55 11.57
N ILE A 216 -3.18 10.33 12.85
CA ILE A 216 -2.05 10.89 13.60
C ILE A 216 -1.22 9.74 14.14
N PHE A 217 0.07 9.70 13.80
CA PHE A 217 0.99 8.63 14.16
C PHE A 217 2.13 9.20 15.00
N ALA A 218 2.15 8.84 16.28
CA ALA A 218 3.09 9.37 17.27
C ALA A 218 3.61 8.25 18.20
N LEU A 219 4.59 8.57 19.03
CA LEU A 219 4.93 7.80 20.21
C LEU A 219 4.18 8.34 21.42
N SER A 220 3.71 7.45 22.29
CA SER A 220 3.11 7.81 23.57
C SER A 220 4.15 8.34 24.58
N ALA A 221 5.41 7.98 24.42
CA ALA A 221 6.57 8.51 25.14
C ALA A 221 7.84 8.28 24.31
N ILE A 222 8.85 9.15 24.46
CA ILE A 222 10.19 8.95 23.89
C ILE A 222 10.99 8.02 24.77
N LEU A 223 11.83 7.17 24.16
CA LEU A 223 12.66 6.18 24.84
C LEU A 223 13.93 6.80 25.45
N VAL A 224 13.77 7.83 26.30
CA VAL A 224 14.86 8.52 27.00
C VAL A 224 14.48 8.80 28.46
N ASP A 225 15.47 8.79 29.34
CA ASP A 225 15.29 9.07 30.78
C ASP A 225 15.06 10.56 31.10
N LYS A 226 14.80 11.39 30.12
CA LYS A 226 14.58 12.81 30.26
C LYS A 226 13.25 13.21 29.67
N ALA A 227 12.56 14.14 30.34
CA ALA A 227 11.37 14.77 29.76
C ALA A 227 11.79 15.61 28.56
N GLU A 228 11.32 15.26 27.37
CA GLU A 228 11.56 15.98 26.14
C GLU A 228 10.29 16.73 25.72
N ALA A 229 10.36 18.06 25.71
CA ALA A 229 9.21 18.90 25.36
C ALA A 229 8.64 18.61 23.95
N SER A 230 9.43 18.02 23.06
CA SER A 230 9.03 17.63 21.72
C SER A 230 8.16 16.37 21.66
N GLU A 231 8.04 15.57 22.72
CA GLU A 231 7.25 14.33 22.74
C GLU A 231 5.81 14.56 22.32
N ALA A 232 5.17 15.56 22.88
CA ALA A 232 3.77 15.90 22.62
C ALA A 232 3.55 16.69 21.31
N LEU A 233 4.61 17.02 20.57
CA LEU A 233 4.55 17.98 19.45
C LEU A 233 4.93 17.38 18.11
N LYS A 234 5.30 16.08 18.05
CA LYS A 234 5.76 15.43 16.82
C LYS A 234 4.87 14.27 16.44
N ALA A 235 4.31 14.35 15.25
CA ALA A 235 3.56 13.25 14.65
C ALA A 235 3.80 13.23 13.14
N ASN A 236 3.68 12.05 12.53
CA ASN A 236 3.36 11.93 11.12
C ASN A 236 1.84 11.92 10.98
N VAL A 237 1.34 12.50 9.90
CA VAL A 237 -0.10 12.59 9.66
C VAL A 237 -0.44 12.09 8.27
N VAL A 238 -1.64 11.51 8.14
CA VAL A 238 -2.18 11.04 6.87
C VAL A 238 -3.63 11.49 6.77
N TRP A 239 -4.06 11.90 5.60
CA TRP A 239 -5.45 12.16 5.29
C TRP A 239 -5.77 11.69 3.87
N SER A 240 -7.04 11.64 3.54
CA SER A 240 -7.52 11.15 2.24
C SER A 240 -8.60 12.02 1.64
N LEU A 241 -8.76 11.91 0.32
CA LEU A 241 -9.81 12.53 -0.46
C LEU A 241 -10.35 11.50 -1.47
N GLY A 242 -11.60 11.70 -1.91
CA GLY A 242 -12.17 10.96 -3.04
C GLY A 242 -13.15 9.85 -2.68
N LEU A 243 -13.38 9.59 -1.39
CA LEU A 243 -14.44 8.70 -0.91
C LEU A 243 -15.36 9.47 0.05
N ASP A 244 -16.65 9.22 -0.05
CA ASP A 244 -17.65 9.82 0.82
C ASP A 244 -17.79 9.00 2.11
N ASN A 245 -17.57 9.64 3.26
CA ASN A 245 -17.75 9.08 4.59
C ASN A 245 -17.18 7.65 4.79
N PRO A 246 -15.91 7.40 4.44
CA PRO A 246 -15.32 6.08 4.63
C PRO A 246 -15.17 5.78 6.12
N LYS A 247 -15.14 4.49 6.49
CA LYS A 247 -14.60 4.05 7.77
C LYS A 247 -13.08 4.02 7.70
N TYR A 248 -12.43 4.37 8.80
CA TYR A 248 -10.98 4.44 8.91
C TYR A 248 -10.44 3.31 9.78
N LEU A 249 -9.35 2.67 9.34
CA LEU A 249 -8.54 1.79 10.17
C LEU A 249 -7.14 2.40 10.34
N LEU A 250 -6.61 2.31 11.54
CA LEU A 250 -5.29 2.85 11.93
C LEU A 250 -4.26 1.75 12.17
N SER A 251 -4.66 0.50 11.96
CA SER A 251 -3.84 -0.70 12.08
C SER A 251 -4.15 -1.72 10.99
N SER A 252 -3.35 -2.78 10.92
CA SER A 252 -3.61 -3.92 10.03
C SER A 252 -4.39 -5.07 10.70
N LEU A 253 -4.87 -4.88 11.93
CA LEU A 253 -5.49 -5.95 12.73
C LEU A 253 -6.76 -6.54 12.11
N GLN A 254 -7.56 -5.70 11.45
CA GLN A 254 -8.85 -6.11 10.89
C GLN A 254 -8.78 -6.55 9.40
N LEU A 255 -7.59 -6.59 8.78
CA LEU A 255 -7.46 -6.98 7.36
C LEU A 255 -7.95 -8.41 7.11
N ASN A 256 -7.66 -9.34 8.03
CA ASN A 256 -8.10 -10.73 7.88
C ASN A 256 -9.62 -10.87 8.06
N ASP A 257 -10.22 -10.09 8.94
CA ASP A 257 -11.69 -10.08 9.08
C ASP A 257 -12.35 -9.56 7.81
N PHE A 258 -11.80 -8.52 7.19
CA PHE A 258 -12.29 -8.04 5.89
C PHE A 258 -12.15 -9.10 4.79
N ARG A 259 -10.99 -9.80 4.70
CA ARG A 259 -10.78 -10.91 3.75
C ARG A 259 -11.77 -12.06 3.93
N LEU A 260 -12.19 -12.31 5.16
CA LEU A 260 -13.20 -13.32 5.49
C LEU A 260 -14.66 -12.82 5.32
N GLY A 261 -14.85 -11.63 4.76
CA GLY A 261 -16.17 -11.02 4.57
C GLY A 261 -16.86 -10.56 5.85
N LYS A 262 -16.13 -10.52 6.97
CA LYS A 262 -16.68 -10.02 8.24
C LYS A 262 -16.79 -8.49 8.23
N SER A 263 -17.67 -7.97 9.07
CA SER A 263 -17.77 -6.54 9.31
C SER A 263 -16.52 -6.01 10.02
N ILE A 264 -16.07 -4.83 9.61
CA ILE A 264 -14.98 -4.11 10.27
C ILE A 264 -15.49 -2.85 10.94
N ASN A 265 -14.83 -2.44 12.01
CA ASN A 265 -15.18 -1.29 12.81
C ASN A 265 -14.14 -0.18 12.64
N GLN A 266 -14.60 1.08 12.69
CA GLN A 266 -13.68 2.22 12.70
C GLN A 266 -12.75 2.16 13.91
N GLU A 267 -11.49 2.49 13.70
CA GLU A 267 -10.48 2.61 14.75
C GLU A 267 -10.24 4.09 15.06
N ILE A 268 -10.24 4.45 16.34
CA ILE A 268 -10.08 5.84 16.81
C ILE A 268 -8.78 6.04 17.56
N ASP A 269 -8.39 5.10 18.41
CA ASP A 269 -7.15 5.13 19.21
C ASP A 269 -6.59 3.70 19.30
N VAL A 270 -5.50 3.45 18.58
CA VAL A 270 -4.82 2.16 18.54
C VAL A 270 -3.43 2.32 19.15
N LYS A 271 -3.11 1.47 20.12
CA LYS A 271 -1.84 1.51 20.86
C LYS A 271 -1.03 0.25 20.64
N ALA A 272 0.28 0.39 20.67
CA ALA A 272 1.25 -0.69 20.57
C ALA A 272 1.15 -1.50 19.26
N GLU A 273 0.69 -0.86 18.19
CA GLU A 273 0.54 -1.47 16.87
C GLU A 273 1.22 -0.64 15.78
N LYS A 274 1.71 -1.31 14.74
CA LYS A 274 2.24 -0.64 13.55
C LYS A 274 1.16 0.24 12.92
N GLY A 275 1.53 1.48 12.61
CA GLY A 275 0.61 2.44 12.02
C GLY A 275 0.14 2.00 10.64
N ALA A 276 -1.14 2.15 10.38
CA ALA A 276 -1.73 2.02 9.06
C ALA A 276 -2.82 3.07 8.87
N TYR A 277 -3.17 3.35 7.63
CA TYR A 277 -4.28 4.23 7.32
C TYR A 277 -5.06 3.65 6.15
N PHE A 278 -6.19 3.02 6.47
CA PHE A 278 -7.07 2.41 5.48
C PHE A 278 -8.42 3.09 5.47
N LEU A 279 -8.98 3.14 4.28
CA LEU A 279 -10.33 3.59 3.99
C LEU A 279 -11.16 2.38 3.60
N ASN A 280 -12.28 2.19 4.28
CA ASN A 280 -13.29 1.22 3.87
C ASN A 280 -14.55 1.95 3.41
N SER A 281 -15.01 1.62 2.21
CA SER A 281 -16.22 2.16 1.61
C SER A 281 -16.86 1.16 0.66
N GLU A 282 -18.12 1.37 0.32
CA GLU A 282 -18.81 0.69 -0.78
C GLU A 282 -19.02 1.67 -1.93
N ILE A 283 -18.68 1.24 -3.14
CA ILE A 283 -18.84 2.04 -4.36
C ILE A 283 -19.52 1.21 -5.45
N ILE A 284 -20.12 1.89 -6.40
CA ILE A 284 -20.60 1.31 -7.65
C ILE A 284 -19.75 1.91 -8.76
N LEU A 285 -19.14 1.04 -9.55
CA LEU A 285 -18.37 1.42 -10.74
C LEU A 285 -19.27 1.21 -11.95
N GLU A 286 -19.49 2.29 -12.69
CA GLU A 286 -20.22 2.27 -13.98
C GLU A 286 -19.34 1.73 -15.10
#